data_00d030df65711568add9f23d7432339c
#
_entry.id   00d030df65711568add9f23d7432339c
#
_cell.length_a   1.000
_cell.length_b   1.000
_cell.length_c   1.000
_cell.angle_alpha   90.00
_cell.angle_beta   90.00
_cell.angle_gamma   90.00
#
_symmetry.space_group_name_H-M   'P 1'
#
loop_
_entity.id
_entity.type
_entity.pdbx_description
1 polymer ?
#
loop_
_entity_poly.entity_id
_entity_poly.type
_entity_poly.pdbx_seq_one_letter_code
_entity_poly.pdbx_strand_id
1 'polypeptide(L)'
;MREGSPEKRKAILAAARDLFVREGVDRVSMDAVATRAAVSKRTVYDYFGDKRRLFLAILSDVSESLLATGRRAIEEHLPEDAPITTVPQLEAAFTALAIDLGATVVGSADFSAGFALVAQERLRTPTTEDDIETAPMQAALADRIAHFVDAGLLDTDNPRLAADHFGALTLLLAYERQPVPANADPDQIRQIMIDGAHAFIRAYAKR
;
A
#
# COMPACT_ATOMS: atom_id res chain seq x y z
N MET A 1 -19.27 14.00 25.28
CA MET A 1 -17.91 13.59 24.92
C MET A 1 -17.37 14.63 23.91
N ARG A 2 -16.26 15.33 24.20
CA ARG A 2 -15.66 16.23 23.20
C ARG A 2 -15.09 15.33 22.10
N GLU A 3 -15.59 15.42 20.88
CA GLU A 3 -14.93 14.87 19.70
C GLU A 3 -13.52 15.42 19.65
N GLY A 4 -12.53 14.52 19.66
CA GLY A 4 -11.14 14.92 19.62
C GLY A 4 -10.82 15.54 18.26
N SER A 5 -9.96 16.57 18.25
CA SER A 5 -9.54 17.24 17.01
C SER A 5 -8.86 16.24 16.05
N PRO A 6 -9.32 16.14 14.78
CA PRO A 6 -8.68 15.27 13.77
C PRO A 6 -7.18 15.54 13.60
N GLU A 7 -6.75 16.80 13.77
CA GLU A 7 -5.33 17.19 13.67
C GLU A 7 -4.50 16.55 14.79
N LYS A 8 -5.04 16.49 16.03
CA LYS A 8 -4.34 15.83 17.14
C LYS A 8 -4.23 14.34 16.93
N ARG A 9 -5.30 13.70 16.41
CA ARG A 9 -5.28 12.28 16.07
C ARG A 9 -4.17 11.98 15.04
N LYS A 10 -4.12 12.75 13.96
CA LYS A 10 -3.09 12.63 12.92
C LYS A 10 -1.68 12.85 13.48
N ALA A 11 -1.48 13.88 14.30
CA ALA A 11 -0.18 14.15 14.93
C ALA A 11 0.31 13.00 15.81
N ILE A 12 -0.59 12.38 16.59
CA ILE A 12 -0.26 11.22 17.44
C ILE A 12 0.10 10.00 16.57
N LEU A 13 -0.68 9.69 15.53
CA LEU A 13 -0.41 8.57 14.63
C LEU A 13 0.94 8.75 13.91
N ALA A 14 1.24 9.93 13.38
CA ALA A 14 2.51 10.24 12.72
C ALA A 14 3.69 10.11 13.67
N ALA A 15 3.59 10.67 14.88
CA ALA A 15 4.64 10.59 15.89
C ALA A 15 4.90 9.14 16.35
N ALA A 16 3.82 8.37 16.56
CA ALA A 16 3.93 6.97 16.98
C ALA A 16 4.53 6.10 15.87
N ARG A 17 4.12 6.30 14.61
CA ARG A 17 4.67 5.59 13.44
C ARG A 17 6.18 5.82 13.32
N ASP A 18 6.63 7.08 13.35
CA ASP A 18 8.05 7.43 13.30
C ASP A 18 8.86 6.73 14.41
N LEU A 19 8.38 6.77 15.64
CA LEU A 19 9.04 6.13 16.77
C LEU A 19 9.03 4.59 16.67
N PHE A 20 7.92 3.98 16.30
CA PHE A 20 7.80 2.53 16.18
C PHE A 20 8.71 1.95 15.10
N VAL A 21 8.87 2.65 13.98
CA VAL A 21 9.79 2.23 12.91
C VAL A 21 11.25 2.33 13.35
N ARG A 22 11.63 3.40 14.03
CA ARG A 22 13.03 3.64 14.42
C ARG A 22 13.48 2.79 15.60
N GLU A 23 12.62 2.64 16.59
CA GLU A 23 13.00 2.06 17.89
C GLU A 23 12.38 0.68 18.13
N GLY A 24 11.37 0.33 17.35
CA GLY A 24 10.53 -0.85 17.56
C GLY A 24 9.39 -0.60 18.55
N VAL A 25 8.24 -1.22 18.28
CA VAL A 25 6.99 -1.02 19.05
C VAL A 25 7.18 -1.26 20.55
N ASP A 26 7.95 -2.29 20.93
CA ASP A 26 8.11 -2.67 22.33
C ASP A 26 8.84 -1.64 23.16
N ARG A 27 9.85 -0.98 22.58
CA ARG A 27 10.72 -0.02 23.28
C ARG A 27 10.12 1.36 23.43
N VAL A 28 9.15 1.72 22.58
CA VAL A 28 8.50 3.04 22.63
C VAL A 28 7.45 3.10 23.74
N SER A 29 7.47 4.17 24.53
CA SER A 29 6.45 4.46 25.55
C SER A 29 5.38 5.41 25.01
N MET A 30 4.16 5.35 25.59
CA MET A 30 3.09 6.31 25.29
C MET A 30 3.50 7.76 25.66
N ASP A 31 4.41 7.93 26.62
CA ASP A 31 4.95 9.23 27.01
C ASP A 31 5.87 9.80 25.93
N ALA A 32 6.71 8.96 25.33
CA ALA A 32 7.55 9.36 24.18
C ALA A 32 6.69 9.80 23.01
N VAL A 33 5.61 9.08 22.72
CA VAL A 33 4.64 9.45 21.68
C VAL A 33 3.99 10.80 21.99
N ALA A 34 3.53 11.03 23.23
CA ALA A 34 2.92 12.28 23.63
C ALA A 34 3.87 13.47 23.45
N THR A 35 5.12 13.30 23.89
CA THR A 35 6.18 14.32 23.73
C THR A 35 6.44 14.63 22.27
N ARG A 36 6.59 13.59 21.42
CA ARG A 36 6.86 13.73 19.99
C ARG A 36 5.70 14.37 19.23
N ALA A 37 4.44 14.06 19.63
CA ALA A 37 3.23 14.62 19.06
C ALA A 37 2.87 16.02 19.60
N ALA A 38 3.64 16.56 20.55
CA ALA A 38 3.36 17.82 21.24
C ALA A 38 1.96 17.87 21.89
N VAL A 39 1.52 16.74 22.49
CA VAL A 39 0.26 16.64 23.24
C VAL A 39 0.49 16.11 24.65
N SER A 40 -0.53 16.21 25.53
CA SER A 40 -0.44 15.60 26.85
C SER A 40 -0.51 14.07 26.79
N LYS A 41 0.13 13.36 27.74
CA LYS A 41 -0.02 11.92 27.94
C LYS A 41 -1.49 11.51 28.00
N ARG A 42 -2.30 12.24 28.78
CA ARG A 42 -3.73 12.01 28.90
C ARG A 42 -4.43 12.06 27.53
N THR A 43 -4.05 13.01 26.66
CA THR A 43 -4.59 13.11 25.31
C THR A 43 -4.35 11.82 24.52
N VAL A 44 -3.14 11.27 24.56
CA VAL A 44 -2.84 10.01 23.85
C VAL A 44 -3.69 8.86 24.36
N TYR A 45 -3.83 8.73 25.67
CA TYR A 45 -4.68 7.70 26.27
C TYR A 45 -6.18 7.91 26.00
N ASP A 46 -6.66 9.17 25.97
CA ASP A 46 -8.06 9.48 25.66
C ASP A 46 -8.43 9.09 24.22
N TYR A 47 -7.46 9.15 23.25
CA TYR A 47 -7.69 8.78 21.86
C TYR A 47 -7.53 7.27 21.58
N PHE A 48 -6.56 6.63 22.19
CA PHE A 48 -6.15 5.29 21.78
C PHE A 48 -6.20 4.25 22.90
N GLY A 49 -6.31 4.67 24.14
CA GLY A 49 -6.40 3.78 25.32
C GLY A 49 -5.08 3.14 25.69
N ASP A 50 -4.45 2.41 24.79
CA ASP A 50 -3.18 1.71 25.01
C ASP A 50 -2.29 1.66 23.75
N LYS A 51 -1.06 1.18 23.92
CA LYS A 51 -0.06 1.10 22.85
C LYS A 51 -0.46 0.13 21.72
N ARG A 52 -1.13 -0.99 22.06
CA ARG A 52 -1.59 -1.96 21.06
C ARG A 52 -2.69 -1.36 20.19
N ARG A 53 -3.65 -0.68 20.78
CA ARG A 53 -4.71 0.02 20.03
C ARG A 53 -4.16 1.15 19.16
N LEU A 54 -3.17 1.90 19.67
CA LEU A 54 -2.46 2.90 18.89
C LEU A 54 -1.75 2.26 17.70
N PHE A 55 -1.08 1.13 17.90
CA PHE A 55 -0.42 0.39 16.82
C PHE A 55 -1.42 -0.10 15.76
N LEU A 56 -2.54 -0.71 16.17
CA LEU A 56 -3.59 -1.14 15.25
C LEU A 56 -4.22 0.03 14.49
N ALA A 57 -4.39 1.18 15.15
CA ALA A 57 -4.89 2.39 14.49
C ALA A 57 -3.90 2.93 13.42
N ILE A 58 -2.59 2.78 13.62
CA ILE A 58 -1.58 3.11 12.60
C ILE A 58 -1.71 2.17 11.41
N LEU A 59 -1.85 0.86 11.65
CA LEU A 59 -2.02 -0.11 10.55
C LEU A 59 -3.28 0.16 9.73
N SER A 60 -4.41 0.47 10.39
CA SER A 60 -5.66 0.85 9.72
C SER A 60 -5.50 2.11 8.88
N ASP A 61 -4.90 3.16 9.43
CA ASP A 61 -4.67 4.44 8.75
C ASP A 61 -3.79 4.29 7.48
N VAL A 62 -2.73 3.49 7.58
CA VAL A 62 -1.86 3.16 6.44
C VAL A 62 -2.61 2.34 5.39
N SER A 63 -3.38 1.33 5.81
CA SER A 63 -4.14 0.48 4.90
C SER A 63 -5.23 1.28 4.16
N GLU A 64 -5.96 2.14 4.85
CA GLU A 64 -6.97 3.03 4.25
C GLU A 64 -6.34 3.99 3.24
N SER A 65 -5.20 4.58 3.58
CA SER A 65 -4.46 5.51 2.71
C SER A 65 -3.92 4.80 1.46
N LEU A 66 -3.36 3.60 1.62
CA LEU A 66 -2.88 2.77 0.52
C LEU A 66 -4.02 2.38 -0.42
N LEU A 67 -5.17 1.98 0.15
CA LEU A 67 -6.37 1.63 -0.61
C LEU A 67 -6.89 2.82 -1.42
N ALA A 68 -6.99 4.00 -0.81
CA ALA A 68 -7.42 5.21 -1.49
C ALA A 68 -6.47 5.58 -2.65
N THR A 69 -5.15 5.50 -2.42
CA THR A 69 -4.13 5.74 -3.44
C THR A 69 -4.23 4.74 -4.59
N GLY A 70 -4.36 3.44 -4.28
CA GLY A 70 -4.49 2.39 -5.28
C GLY A 70 -5.76 2.52 -6.12
N ARG A 71 -6.90 2.78 -5.48
CA ARG A 71 -8.18 3.00 -6.20
C ARG A 71 -8.10 4.19 -7.14
N ARG A 72 -7.58 5.33 -6.66
CA ARG A 72 -7.38 6.52 -7.50
C ARG A 72 -6.52 6.18 -8.72
N ALA A 73 -5.39 5.50 -8.53
CA ALA A 73 -4.50 5.13 -9.62
C ALA A 73 -5.18 4.17 -10.63
N ILE A 74 -5.95 3.20 -10.14
CA ILE A 74 -6.72 2.28 -10.99
C ILE A 74 -7.78 3.05 -11.79
N GLU A 75 -8.54 3.93 -11.13
CA GLU A 75 -9.57 4.77 -11.78
C GLU A 75 -8.96 5.71 -12.83
N GLU A 76 -7.77 6.24 -12.59
CA GLU A 76 -7.08 7.16 -13.52
C GLU A 76 -6.49 6.44 -14.75
N HIS A 77 -5.85 5.28 -14.54
CA HIS A 77 -5.11 4.61 -15.61
C HIS A 77 -5.86 3.45 -16.27
N LEU A 78 -6.82 2.85 -15.57
CA LEU A 78 -7.66 1.75 -16.04
C LEU A 78 -9.15 2.05 -15.84
N PRO A 79 -9.70 3.21 -16.26
CA PRO A 79 -11.10 3.55 -16.06
C PRO A 79 -12.02 2.56 -16.79
N GLU A 80 -13.26 2.41 -16.28
CA GLU A 80 -14.24 1.46 -16.87
C GLU A 80 -14.59 1.80 -18.31
N ASP A 81 -14.67 3.09 -18.61
CA ASP A 81 -15.02 3.61 -19.94
C ASP A 81 -13.80 3.82 -20.86
N ALA A 82 -12.61 3.35 -20.46
CA ALA A 82 -11.43 3.53 -21.28
C ALA A 82 -11.56 2.77 -22.61
N PRO A 83 -11.25 3.40 -23.75
CA PRO A 83 -11.26 2.72 -25.05
C PRO A 83 -10.01 1.86 -25.25
N ILE A 84 -9.71 0.99 -24.27
CA ILE A 84 -8.60 0.03 -24.31
C ILE A 84 -9.10 -1.21 -25.05
N THR A 85 -8.76 -1.30 -26.33
CA THR A 85 -9.24 -2.38 -27.21
C THR A 85 -8.11 -3.22 -27.80
N THR A 86 -6.87 -2.88 -27.51
CA THR A 86 -5.68 -3.58 -27.99
C THR A 86 -4.68 -3.86 -26.88
N VAL A 87 -3.90 -4.94 -27.03
CA VAL A 87 -2.85 -5.31 -26.07
C VAL A 87 -1.80 -4.18 -25.91
N PRO A 88 -1.34 -3.47 -26.94
CA PRO A 88 -0.43 -2.33 -26.75
C PRO A 88 -1.02 -1.18 -25.91
N GLN A 89 -2.32 -0.87 -26.08
CA GLN A 89 -3.00 0.12 -25.24
C GLN A 89 -3.07 -0.34 -23.79
N LEU A 90 -3.38 -1.62 -23.57
CA LEU A 90 -3.43 -2.23 -22.25
C LEU A 90 -2.05 -2.20 -21.57
N GLU A 91 -0.98 -2.53 -22.30
CA GLU A 91 0.39 -2.45 -21.81
C GLU A 91 0.77 -1.02 -21.40
N ALA A 92 0.42 -0.03 -22.20
CA ALA A 92 0.66 1.37 -21.85
C ALA A 92 -0.10 1.79 -20.58
N ALA A 93 -1.36 1.36 -20.42
CA ALA A 93 -2.19 1.66 -19.26
C ALA A 93 -1.66 1.01 -17.98
N PHE A 94 -1.31 -0.29 -18.01
CA PHE A 94 -0.69 -0.99 -16.87
C PHE A 94 0.69 -0.41 -16.52
N THR A 95 1.46 0.03 -17.52
CA THR A 95 2.75 0.68 -17.29
C THR A 95 2.56 2.04 -16.60
N ALA A 96 1.58 2.84 -17.03
CA ALA A 96 1.27 4.12 -16.40
C ALA A 96 0.79 3.92 -14.95
N LEU A 97 -0.11 2.95 -14.72
CA LEU A 97 -0.54 2.55 -13.37
C LEU A 97 0.65 2.17 -12.48
N ALA A 98 1.55 1.32 -12.99
CA ALA A 98 2.72 0.89 -12.23
C ALA A 98 3.62 2.08 -11.86
N ILE A 99 3.93 2.97 -12.80
CA ILE A 99 4.77 4.15 -12.57
C ILE A 99 4.15 5.06 -11.51
N ASP A 100 2.85 5.33 -11.57
CA ASP A 100 2.15 6.16 -10.58
C ASP A 100 2.21 5.51 -9.19
N LEU A 101 1.90 4.22 -9.08
CA LEU A 101 2.02 3.49 -7.81
C LEU A 101 3.45 3.48 -7.28
N GLY A 102 4.45 3.34 -8.14
CA GLY A 102 5.87 3.40 -7.75
C GLY A 102 6.24 4.74 -7.14
N ALA A 103 5.83 5.82 -7.77
CA ALA A 103 6.11 7.18 -7.30
C ALA A 103 5.37 7.52 -6.01
N THR A 104 4.11 7.09 -5.88
CA THR A 104 3.24 7.47 -4.74
C THR A 104 3.38 6.55 -3.53
N VAL A 105 3.65 5.26 -3.73
CA VAL A 105 3.74 4.26 -2.66
C VAL A 105 5.19 4.00 -2.25
N VAL A 106 6.04 3.55 -3.18
CA VAL A 106 7.42 3.15 -2.85
C VAL A 106 8.28 4.36 -2.47
N GLY A 107 8.10 5.50 -3.15
CA GLY A 107 8.77 6.76 -2.84
C GLY A 107 8.28 7.44 -1.55
N SER A 108 7.19 6.95 -0.94
CA SER A 108 6.61 7.56 0.26
C SER A 108 7.21 6.98 1.55
N ALA A 109 7.79 7.85 2.38
CA ALA A 109 8.26 7.48 3.72
C ALA A 109 7.14 6.93 4.60
N ASP A 110 5.93 7.45 4.45
CA ASP A 110 4.74 7.06 5.21
C ASP A 110 4.30 5.64 4.89
N PHE A 111 4.23 5.28 3.60
CA PHE A 111 3.88 3.92 3.18
C PHE A 111 4.97 2.91 3.52
N SER A 112 6.24 3.26 3.32
CA SER A 112 7.35 2.37 3.68
C SER A 112 7.42 2.08 5.17
N ALA A 113 7.16 3.09 6.01
CA ALA A 113 7.02 2.91 7.45
C ALA A 113 5.87 1.96 7.79
N GLY A 114 4.73 2.12 7.12
CA GLY A 114 3.57 1.25 7.28
C GLY A 114 3.87 -0.20 6.89
N PHE A 115 4.50 -0.43 5.73
CA PHE A 115 4.91 -1.77 5.29
C PHE A 115 5.86 -2.44 6.29
N ALA A 116 6.85 -1.71 6.83
CA ALA A 116 7.76 -2.24 7.83
C ALA A 116 7.02 -2.69 9.10
N LEU A 117 6.04 -1.91 9.56
CA LEU A 117 5.24 -2.25 10.73
C LEU A 117 4.33 -3.46 10.48
N VAL A 118 3.69 -3.54 9.31
CA VAL A 118 2.89 -4.72 8.90
C VAL A 118 3.75 -5.98 8.85
N ALA A 119 4.94 -5.90 8.26
CA ALA A 119 5.86 -7.02 8.18
C ALA A 119 6.31 -7.51 9.57
N GLN A 120 6.60 -6.58 10.49
CA GLN A 120 6.94 -6.92 11.88
C GLN A 120 5.78 -7.63 12.61
N GLU A 121 4.55 -7.17 12.43
CA GLU A 121 3.40 -7.78 13.09
C GLU A 121 3.09 -9.18 12.53
N ARG A 122 3.21 -9.39 11.21
CA ARG A 122 3.04 -10.71 10.59
C ARG A 122 4.01 -11.76 11.13
N LEU A 123 5.24 -11.36 11.49
CA LEU A 123 6.22 -12.25 12.12
C LEU A 123 5.85 -12.61 13.57
N ARG A 124 5.04 -11.79 14.24
CA ARG A 124 4.66 -11.98 15.66
C ARG A 124 3.34 -12.72 15.82
N THR A 125 2.43 -12.53 14.89
CA THR A 125 1.10 -13.14 14.92
C THR A 125 0.97 -13.99 13.67
N PRO A 126 1.02 -15.34 13.78
CA PRO A 126 0.75 -16.21 12.63
C PRO A 126 -0.64 -15.87 12.08
N THR A 127 -0.69 -15.42 10.85
CA THR A 127 -1.94 -15.18 10.12
C THR A 127 -2.58 -16.52 9.83
N THR A 128 -3.82 -16.73 10.22
CA THR A 128 -4.65 -17.83 9.72
C THR A 128 -5.10 -17.47 8.29
N GLU A 129 -5.43 -18.50 7.48
CA GLU A 129 -5.91 -18.26 6.08
C GLU A 129 -7.13 -17.33 6.02
N ASP A 130 -7.97 -17.30 7.07
CA ASP A 130 -9.12 -16.41 7.21
C ASP A 130 -8.75 -14.93 7.52
N ASP A 131 -7.55 -14.68 8.05
CA ASP A 131 -7.04 -13.32 8.32
C ASP A 131 -6.41 -12.65 7.09
N ILE A 132 -6.24 -13.38 5.99
CA ILE A 132 -5.88 -12.84 4.67
C ILE A 132 -7.16 -12.30 4.03
N GLU A 133 -7.78 -11.36 4.70
CA GLU A 133 -8.74 -10.48 4.03
C GLU A 133 -7.97 -9.79 2.92
N THR A 134 -8.23 -10.24 1.76
CA THR A 134 -7.61 -9.88 0.49
C THR A 134 -7.50 -8.37 0.42
N ALA A 135 -6.27 -7.86 0.40
CA ALA A 135 -6.07 -6.42 0.41
C ALA A 135 -7.01 -5.75 -0.59
N PRO A 136 -7.84 -4.78 -0.17
CA PRO A 136 -8.91 -4.23 -1.00
C PRO A 136 -8.43 -3.61 -2.32
N MET A 137 -7.14 -3.25 -2.40
CA MET A 137 -6.51 -2.76 -3.63
C MET A 137 -6.38 -3.88 -4.68
N GLN A 138 -5.95 -5.08 -4.27
CA GLN A 138 -5.85 -6.22 -5.17
C GLN A 138 -7.24 -6.68 -5.66
N ALA A 139 -8.29 -6.51 -4.83
CA ALA A 139 -9.66 -6.78 -5.27
C ALA A 139 -10.08 -5.83 -6.40
N ALA A 140 -9.87 -4.52 -6.22
CA ALA A 140 -10.19 -3.54 -7.26
C ALA A 140 -9.41 -3.78 -8.56
N LEU A 141 -8.12 -4.15 -8.47
CA LEU A 141 -7.33 -4.50 -9.65
C LEU A 141 -7.79 -5.81 -10.29
N ALA A 142 -8.19 -6.82 -9.49
CA ALA A 142 -8.73 -8.08 -10.00
C ALA A 142 -10.01 -7.88 -10.80
N ASP A 143 -10.90 -7.00 -10.35
CA ASP A 143 -12.13 -6.64 -11.08
C ASP A 143 -11.79 -6.02 -12.45
N ARG A 144 -10.77 -5.16 -12.52
CA ARG A 144 -10.31 -4.59 -13.80
C ARG A 144 -9.65 -5.63 -14.71
N ILE A 145 -8.86 -6.56 -14.15
CA ILE A 145 -8.28 -7.68 -14.89
C ILE A 145 -9.39 -8.57 -15.45
N ALA A 146 -10.42 -8.90 -14.66
CA ALA A 146 -11.56 -9.69 -15.12
C ALA A 146 -12.27 -9.02 -16.31
N HIS A 147 -12.48 -7.69 -16.25
CA HIS A 147 -13.02 -6.94 -17.37
C HIS A 147 -12.18 -7.09 -18.65
N PHE A 148 -10.85 -7.05 -18.57
CA PHE A 148 -9.98 -7.22 -19.74
C PHE A 148 -9.89 -8.68 -20.21
N VAL A 149 -10.13 -9.66 -19.34
CA VAL A 149 -10.34 -11.07 -19.74
C VAL A 149 -11.61 -11.20 -20.55
N ASP A 150 -12.74 -10.64 -20.09
CA ASP A 150 -14.01 -10.64 -20.81
C ASP A 150 -13.92 -9.91 -22.15
N ALA A 151 -13.14 -8.85 -22.23
CA ALA A 151 -12.82 -8.13 -23.46
C ALA A 151 -11.85 -8.90 -24.40
N GLY A 152 -11.32 -10.04 -23.96
CA GLY A 152 -10.42 -10.87 -24.75
C GLY A 152 -9.00 -10.31 -24.92
N LEU A 153 -8.55 -9.39 -24.06
CA LEU A 153 -7.22 -8.81 -24.06
C LEU A 153 -6.25 -9.54 -23.13
N LEU A 154 -6.76 -10.13 -22.04
CA LEU A 154 -6.00 -10.95 -21.11
C LEU A 154 -6.52 -12.39 -21.10
N ASP A 155 -5.67 -13.32 -20.66
CA ASP A 155 -5.96 -14.75 -20.55
C ASP A 155 -5.56 -15.24 -19.14
N THR A 156 -6.55 -15.45 -18.28
CA THR A 156 -6.38 -16.02 -16.94
C THR A 156 -7.71 -16.52 -16.39
N ASP A 157 -7.68 -17.68 -15.74
CA ASP A 157 -8.83 -18.23 -15.01
C ASP A 157 -8.92 -17.66 -13.58
N ASN A 158 -7.90 -16.92 -13.13
CA ASN A 158 -7.84 -16.37 -11.78
C ASN A 158 -7.35 -14.91 -11.80
N PRO A 159 -8.26 -13.94 -12.04
CA PRO A 159 -7.95 -12.51 -12.04
C PRO A 159 -7.33 -12.02 -10.73
N ARG A 160 -7.69 -12.67 -9.61
CA ARG A 160 -7.16 -12.34 -8.29
C ARG A 160 -5.67 -12.67 -8.20
N LEU A 161 -5.28 -13.87 -8.58
CA LEU A 161 -3.88 -14.28 -8.62
C LEU A 161 -3.07 -13.41 -9.60
N ALA A 162 -3.67 -13.05 -10.73
CA ALA A 162 -3.04 -12.13 -11.68
C ALA A 162 -2.77 -10.75 -11.06
N ALA A 163 -3.71 -10.20 -10.25
CA ALA A 163 -3.50 -8.96 -9.51
C ALA A 163 -2.36 -9.09 -8.48
N ASP A 164 -2.28 -10.22 -7.79
CA ASP A 164 -1.18 -10.49 -6.84
C ASP A 164 0.16 -10.58 -7.56
N HIS A 165 0.23 -11.21 -8.73
CA HIS A 165 1.45 -11.25 -9.57
C HIS A 165 1.85 -9.86 -10.05
N PHE A 166 0.91 -9.00 -10.44
CA PHE A 166 1.21 -7.61 -10.80
C PHE A 166 1.84 -6.87 -9.62
N GLY A 167 1.25 -6.98 -8.42
CA GLY A 167 1.79 -6.37 -7.20
C GLY A 167 3.19 -6.89 -6.84
N ALA A 168 3.42 -8.20 -7.01
CA ALA A 168 4.72 -8.83 -6.73
C ALA A 168 5.80 -8.37 -7.72
N LEU A 169 5.50 -8.30 -9.00
CA LEU A 169 6.42 -7.90 -10.06
C LEU A 169 6.74 -6.39 -10.05
N THR A 170 5.90 -5.59 -9.41
CA THR A 170 6.03 -4.13 -9.35
C THR A 170 6.35 -3.65 -7.92
N LEU A 171 5.34 -3.41 -7.12
CA LEU A 171 5.46 -2.78 -5.79
C LEU A 171 6.36 -3.57 -4.83
N LEU A 172 6.16 -4.89 -4.72
CA LEU A 172 6.93 -5.70 -3.79
C LEU A 172 8.41 -5.75 -4.18
N LEU A 173 8.70 -5.95 -5.48
CA LEU A 173 10.07 -5.96 -5.98
C LEU A 173 10.74 -4.59 -5.82
N ALA A 174 10.03 -3.50 -6.09
CA ALA A 174 10.56 -2.15 -5.91
C ALA A 174 10.84 -1.86 -4.43
N TYR A 175 9.95 -2.26 -3.52
CA TYR A 175 10.15 -2.12 -2.08
C TYR A 175 11.35 -2.94 -1.58
N GLU A 176 11.53 -4.17 -2.07
CA GLU A 176 12.67 -5.03 -1.70
C GLU A 176 14.00 -4.43 -2.16
N ARG A 177 14.03 -3.84 -3.36
CA ARG A 177 15.24 -3.22 -3.93
C ARG A 177 15.54 -1.83 -3.36
N GLN A 178 14.50 -1.12 -2.88
CA GLN A 178 14.57 0.24 -2.34
C GLN A 178 13.91 0.31 -0.94
N PRO A 179 14.43 -0.42 0.07
CA PRO A 179 13.77 -0.55 1.37
C PRO A 179 13.82 0.71 2.22
N VAL A 180 14.69 1.67 1.87
CA VAL A 180 14.89 2.92 2.63
C VAL A 180 14.45 4.10 1.76
N PRO A 181 13.24 4.66 1.97
CA PRO A 181 12.69 5.72 1.12
C PRO A 181 13.57 6.98 1.04
N ALA A 182 14.26 7.32 2.14
CA ALA A 182 15.16 8.48 2.17
C ALA A 182 16.34 8.36 1.19
N ASN A 183 16.70 7.15 0.79
CA ASN A 183 17.79 6.83 -0.13
C ASN A 183 17.27 6.22 -1.44
N ALA A 184 15.96 6.17 -1.62
CA ALA A 184 15.36 5.53 -2.80
C ALA A 184 15.71 6.33 -4.07
N ASP A 185 16.10 5.61 -5.11
CA ASP A 185 16.38 6.16 -6.42
C ASP A 185 15.09 6.14 -7.27
N PRO A 186 14.49 7.29 -7.59
CA PRO A 186 13.24 7.36 -8.34
C PRO A 186 13.35 6.73 -9.73
N ASP A 187 14.52 6.83 -10.39
CA ASP A 187 14.72 6.26 -11.72
C ASP A 187 14.78 4.74 -11.66
N GLN A 188 15.42 4.16 -10.64
CA GLN A 188 15.40 2.72 -10.42
C GLN A 188 14.01 2.21 -10.07
N ILE A 189 13.28 2.90 -9.20
CA ILE A 189 11.87 2.56 -8.89
C ILE A 189 11.07 2.55 -10.19
N ARG A 190 11.14 3.61 -10.96
CA ARG A 190 10.42 3.75 -12.22
C ARG A 190 10.77 2.61 -13.20
N GLN A 191 12.04 2.24 -13.33
CA GLN A 191 12.46 1.15 -14.22
C GLN A 191 11.90 -0.21 -13.75
N ILE A 192 11.94 -0.50 -12.46
CA ILE A 192 11.36 -1.74 -11.91
C ILE A 192 9.86 -1.82 -12.21
N MET A 193 9.14 -0.70 -12.05
CA MET A 193 7.71 -0.62 -12.35
C MET A 193 7.40 -0.90 -13.82
N ILE A 194 8.17 -0.32 -14.74
CA ILE A 194 8.04 -0.55 -16.18
C ILE A 194 8.30 -2.02 -16.50
N ASP A 195 9.42 -2.57 -16.03
CA ASP A 195 9.81 -3.96 -16.31
C ASP A 195 8.80 -4.95 -15.75
N GLY A 196 8.27 -4.68 -14.55
CA GLY A 196 7.22 -5.48 -13.92
C GLY A 196 5.91 -5.47 -14.71
N ALA A 197 5.45 -4.30 -15.15
CA ALA A 197 4.25 -4.17 -15.98
C ALA A 197 4.41 -4.89 -17.33
N HIS A 198 5.55 -4.74 -17.99
CA HIS A 198 5.85 -5.48 -19.24
C HIS A 198 5.92 -6.99 -19.02
N ALA A 199 6.49 -7.46 -17.91
CA ALA A 199 6.51 -8.88 -17.58
C ALA A 199 5.09 -9.42 -17.35
N PHE A 200 4.25 -8.66 -16.65
CA PHE A 200 2.84 -8.98 -16.45
C PHE A 200 2.08 -9.12 -17.77
N ILE A 201 2.17 -8.13 -18.65
CA ILE A 201 1.48 -8.17 -19.94
C ILE A 201 2.00 -9.35 -20.79
N ARG A 202 3.30 -9.60 -20.84
CA ARG A 202 3.84 -10.77 -21.57
C ARG A 202 3.34 -12.11 -21.03
N ALA A 203 3.06 -12.20 -19.73
CA ALA A 203 2.56 -13.41 -19.10
C ALA A 203 1.06 -13.62 -19.34
N TYR A 204 0.28 -12.54 -19.37
CA TYR A 204 -1.17 -12.58 -19.31
C TYR A 204 -1.89 -12.07 -20.55
N ALA A 205 -1.20 -11.40 -21.50
CA ALA A 205 -1.85 -10.97 -22.73
C ALA A 205 -2.29 -12.17 -23.58
N LYS A 206 -3.51 -12.10 -24.11
CA LYS A 206 -4.03 -13.09 -25.04
C LYS A 206 -3.21 -13.07 -26.32
N ARG A 207 -2.78 -14.24 -26.76
CA ARG A 207 -2.00 -14.44 -28.00
C ARG A 207 -2.89 -14.52 -29.22
#